data_f259237d341efd4ba8a5f4be1ec4bcee
#
_entry.id   f259237d341efd4ba8a5f4be1ec4bcee
#
_cell.length_a   1.000
_cell.length_b   1.000
_cell.length_c   1.000
_cell.angle_alpha   90.00
_cell.angle_beta   90.00
_cell.angle_gamma   90.00
#
_symmetry.space_group_name_H-M   'P 1'
#
loop_
_entity.id
_entity.type
_entity.pdbx_description
1 polymer ?
#
loop_
_entity_poly.entity_id
_entity_poly.type
_entity_poly.pdbx_seq_one_letter_code
_entity_poly.pdbx_strand_id
1 'polypeptide(L)'
;LGDVYKRQVFYPTGGTSEIQRLQMATQEGANVAVYAVRGNFDDAQTGVKKVFGDKAIAAELEKRNIRLSSANSINWGRLVPQIVYYFAAYAQLLKAGKITFGDEVDFCVPTGNFGDILAGYYAKQMGLPVGKLVCASNENNVLTDFLTTGTYTAKREFFKTTSPSMDILVSSNLERLLYHVTGSDAEVAGLMKSLSETGSYTVRPETLAAIQESFGCGWSSEDEVAGEIRSRYEKDGYLCDTHTAVAFHVAAQKKRQGVPMVVLSTASPFKFPRSVLEALGHTAPQYDFEAMQELEAATGRTAPASLAALRQKAERFSTVIDPVSYTHLTLPTIL
;
A
#
# COMPACT_ATOMS: atom_id res chain seq x y z
N LEU A 1 -29.27 -15.03 6.68
CA LEU A 1 -29.26 -14.34 5.39
C LEU A 1 -27.82 -14.12 5.00
N GLY A 2 -27.25 -15.04 4.23
CA GLY A 2 -25.86 -14.91 3.76
C GLY A 2 -25.82 -13.98 2.54
N ASP A 3 -25.10 -12.88 2.66
CA ASP A 3 -24.73 -12.07 1.50
C ASP A 3 -23.85 -12.93 0.59
N VAL A 4 -24.29 -13.16 -0.65
CA VAL A 4 -23.45 -13.84 -1.64
C VAL A 4 -22.42 -12.84 -2.13
N TYR A 5 -21.25 -12.91 -1.54
CA TYR A 5 -20.13 -12.06 -1.89
C TYR A 5 -19.36 -12.66 -3.08
N LYS A 6 -19.24 -11.88 -4.15
CA LYS A 6 -18.39 -12.22 -5.30
C LYS A 6 -17.20 -11.27 -5.38
N ARG A 7 -16.00 -11.80 -5.55
CA ARG A 7 -14.76 -11.03 -5.65
C ARG A 7 -14.18 -11.15 -7.05
N GLN A 8 -13.96 -10.01 -7.69
CA GLN A 8 -13.22 -9.91 -8.94
C GLN A 8 -11.88 -9.21 -8.70
N VAL A 9 -10.82 -9.77 -9.26
CA VAL A 9 -9.48 -9.20 -9.20
C VAL A 9 -9.01 -8.94 -10.62
N PHE A 10 -8.51 -7.73 -10.86
CA PHE A 10 -7.90 -7.32 -12.12
C PHE A 10 -6.44 -6.96 -11.85
N TYR A 11 -5.52 -7.46 -12.67
CA TYR A 11 -4.10 -7.14 -12.56
C TYR A 11 -3.47 -6.96 -13.95
N PRO A 12 -2.46 -6.08 -14.11
CA PRO A 12 -1.82 -5.83 -15.39
C PRO A 12 -0.93 -7.01 -15.80
N THR A 13 -0.98 -7.39 -17.08
CA THR A 13 -0.05 -8.39 -17.64
C THR A 13 1.37 -7.85 -17.60
N GLY A 14 2.31 -8.60 -17.03
CA GLY A 14 3.72 -8.21 -16.93
C GLY A 14 4.03 -7.11 -15.90
N GLY A 15 3.02 -6.63 -15.16
CA GLY A 15 3.19 -5.61 -14.10
C GLY A 15 3.33 -6.17 -12.69
N THR A 16 3.34 -7.51 -12.52
CA THR A 16 3.45 -8.17 -11.22
C THR A 16 4.54 -9.23 -11.26
N SER A 17 5.17 -9.53 -10.11
CA SER A 17 6.07 -10.67 -10.00
C SER A 17 5.30 -11.99 -10.18
N GLU A 18 6.01 -13.09 -10.47
CA GLU A 18 5.40 -14.41 -10.61
C GLU A 18 4.68 -14.83 -9.32
N ILE A 19 5.27 -14.59 -8.17
CA ILE A 19 4.68 -14.86 -6.85
C ILE A 19 3.37 -14.07 -6.68
N GLN A 20 3.36 -12.77 -6.99
CA GLN A 20 2.16 -11.94 -6.89
C GLN A 20 1.07 -12.40 -7.86
N ARG A 21 1.45 -12.75 -9.10
CA ARG A 21 0.53 -13.28 -10.09
C ARG A 21 -0.13 -14.59 -9.62
N LEU A 22 0.67 -15.53 -9.10
CA LEU A 22 0.15 -16.79 -8.59
C LEU A 22 -0.70 -16.62 -7.34
N GLN A 23 -0.38 -15.67 -6.45
CA GLN A 23 -1.27 -15.34 -5.33
C GLN A 23 -2.69 -14.99 -5.79
N MET A 24 -2.85 -14.39 -6.99
CA MET A 24 -4.14 -14.08 -7.59
C MET A 24 -4.68 -15.25 -8.43
N ALA A 25 -3.88 -15.79 -9.34
CA ALA A 25 -4.32 -16.81 -10.30
C ALA A 25 -4.68 -18.17 -9.68
N THR A 26 -4.21 -18.46 -8.48
CA THR A 26 -4.49 -19.70 -7.75
C THR A 26 -5.53 -19.53 -6.64
N GLN A 27 -6.24 -18.40 -6.58
CA GLN A 27 -7.27 -18.15 -5.55
C GLN A 27 -8.35 -19.23 -5.57
N GLU A 28 -8.73 -19.70 -4.39
CA GLU A 28 -9.77 -20.69 -4.19
C GLU A 28 -11.14 -20.04 -3.97
N GLY A 29 -12.21 -20.82 -4.10
CA GLY A 29 -13.58 -20.37 -3.92
C GLY A 29 -14.34 -20.20 -5.24
N ALA A 30 -15.62 -20.59 -5.23
CA ALA A 30 -16.51 -20.45 -6.38
C ALA A 30 -16.96 -19.00 -6.61
N ASN A 31 -16.75 -18.14 -5.62
CA ASN A 31 -17.14 -16.73 -5.63
C ASN A 31 -15.99 -15.78 -6.02
N VAL A 32 -14.88 -16.29 -6.57
CA VAL A 32 -13.72 -15.50 -6.99
C VAL A 32 -13.53 -15.63 -8.49
N ALA A 33 -13.24 -14.52 -9.16
CA ALA A 33 -12.79 -14.46 -10.54
C ALA A 33 -11.57 -13.53 -10.65
N VAL A 34 -10.59 -13.91 -11.47
CA VAL A 34 -9.36 -13.14 -11.66
C VAL A 34 -9.08 -12.98 -13.14
N TYR A 35 -8.75 -11.77 -13.55
CA TYR A 35 -8.49 -11.41 -14.94
C TYR A 35 -7.17 -10.66 -15.06
N ALA A 36 -6.33 -11.09 -15.99
CA ALA A 36 -5.18 -10.32 -16.41
C ALA A 36 -5.61 -9.27 -17.47
N VAL A 37 -5.14 -8.06 -17.32
CA VAL A 37 -5.47 -6.93 -18.21
C VAL A 37 -4.26 -6.59 -19.06
N ARG A 38 -4.42 -6.49 -20.38
CA ARG A 38 -3.37 -5.96 -21.26
C ARG A 38 -3.18 -4.47 -20.98
N GLY A 39 -2.01 -4.10 -20.49
CA GLY A 39 -1.68 -2.73 -20.11
C GLY A 39 -0.95 -2.65 -18.77
N ASN A 40 -0.97 -1.48 -18.18
CA ASN A 40 -0.33 -1.20 -16.92
C ASN A 40 -1.34 -1.14 -15.75
N PHE A 41 -0.87 -0.81 -14.54
CA PHE A 41 -1.71 -0.70 -13.36
C PHE A 41 -2.77 0.40 -13.47
N ASP A 42 -2.43 1.52 -14.13
CA ASP A 42 -3.37 2.63 -14.34
C ASP A 42 -4.51 2.26 -15.29
N ASP A 43 -4.23 1.43 -16.31
CA ASP A 43 -5.25 0.90 -17.20
C ASP A 43 -6.24 0.03 -16.43
N ALA A 44 -5.74 -0.86 -15.57
CA ALA A 44 -6.57 -1.70 -14.72
C ALA A 44 -7.41 -0.86 -13.75
N GLN A 45 -6.82 0.12 -13.08
CA GLN A 45 -7.50 1.00 -12.13
C GLN A 45 -8.55 1.88 -12.83
N THR A 46 -8.24 2.42 -14.00
CA THR A 46 -9.15 3.24 -14.79
C THR A 46 -10.37 2.45 -15.23
N GLY A 47 -10.17 1.20 -15.66
CA GLY A 47 -11.27 0.30 -16.03
C GLY A 47 -12.22 0.05 -14.86
N VAL A 48 -11.68 -0.26 -13.68
CA VAL A 48 -12.49 -0.45 -12.46
C VAL A 48 -13.24 0.82 -12.09
N LYS A 49 -12.61 1.99 -12.13
CA LYS A 49 -13.27 3.29 -11.85
C LYS A 49 -14.42 3.57 -12.82
N LYS A 50 -14.26 3.24 -14.12
CA LYS A 50 -15.34 3.39 -15.11
C LYS A 50 -16.54 2.53 -14.76
N VAL A 51 -16.34 1.26 -14.36
CA VAL A 51 -17.43 0.38 -13.93
C VAL A 51 -18.16 0.93 -12.72
N PHE A 52 -17.42 1.45 -11.72
CA PHE A 52 -18.03 2.07 -10.53
C PHE A 52 -18.80 3.36 -10.84
N GLY A 53 -18.37 4.12 -11.83
CA GLY A 53 -19.02 5.36 -12.26
C GLY A 53 -20.16 5.17 -13.27
N ASP A 54 -20.36 3.97 -13.81
CA ASP A 54 -21.36 3.70 -14.85
C ASP A 54 -22.76 3.56 -14.25
N LYS A 55 -23.61 4.55 -14.53
CA LYS A 55 -24.99 4.60 -14.02
C LYS A 55 -25.87 3.50 -14.60
N ALA A 56 -25.61 3.03 -15.82
CA ALA A 56 -26.38 1.96 -16.44
C ALA A 56 -26.08 0.62 -15.75
N ILE A 57 -24.80 0.33 -15.49
CA ILE A 57 -24.36 -0.83 -14.73
C ILE A 57 -24.96 -0.76 -13.31
N ALA A 58 -24.86 0.38 -12.62
CA ALA A 58 -25.40 0.54 -11.29
C ALA A 58 -26.91 0.26 -11.23
N ALA A 59 -27.68 0.79 -12.16
CA ALA A 59 -29.13 0.57 -12.23
C ALA A 59 -29.51 -0.90 -12.53
N GLU A 60 -28.73 -1.60 -13.37
CA GLU A 60 -28.97 -3.01 -13.65
C GLU A 60 -28.64 -3.91 -12.43
N LEU A 61 -27.58 -3.59 -11.70
CA LEU A 61 -27.20 -4.29 -10.48
C LEU A 61 -28.21 -4.06 -9.35
N GLU A 62 -28.75 -2.83 -9.23
CA GLU A 62 -29.77 -2.49 -8.23
C GLU A 62 -31.04 -3.31 -8.40
N LYS A 63 -31.51 -3.57 -9.65
CA LYS A 63 -32.66 -4.44 -9.93
C LYS A 63 -32.50 -5.86 -9.37
N ARG A 64 -31.25 -6.28 -9.14
CA ARG A 64 -30.85 -7.60 -8.64
C ARG A 64 -30.43 -7.59 -7.17
N ASN A 65 -30.59 -6.48 -6.47
CA ASN A 65 -30.08 -6.25 -5.10
C ASN A 65 -28.56 -6.44 -4.96
N ILE A 66 -27.80 -6.12 -6.01
CA ILE A 66 -26.34 -6.21 -6.02
C ILE A 66 -25.75 -4.81 -5.88
N ARG A 67 -24.76 -4.65 -5.04
CA ARG A 67 -23.98 -3.40 -4.89
C ARG A 67 -22.50 -3.66 -5.15
N LEU A 68 -21.87 -2.75 -5.88
CA LEU A 68 -20.42 -2.76 -6.03
C LEU A 68 -19.75 -2.22 -4.78
N SER A 69 -18.66 -2.86 -4.38
CA SER A 69 -17.80 -2.41 -3.30
C SER A 69 -16.33 -2.68 -3.68
N SER A 70 -15.42 -1.89 -3.15
CA SER A 70 -13.99 -2.04 -3.41
C SER A 70 -13.33 -2.87 -2.32
N ALA A 71 -12.39 -3.73 -2.70
CA ALA A 71 -11.51 -4.44 -1.76
C ALA A 71 -10.18 -3.69 -1.51
N ASN A 72 -10.01 -2.48 -2.07
CA ASN A 72 -8.83 -1.64 -1.90
C ASN A 72 -8.91 -0.82 -0.60
N SER A 73 -7.81 -0.14 -0.25
CA SER A 73 -7.72 0.72 0.94
C SER A 73 -8.70 1.91 0.93
N ILE A 74 -9.26 2.26 -0.23
CA ILE A 74 -10.35 3.24 -0.33
C ILE A 74 -11.64 2.77 0.39
N ASN A 75 -11.84 1.47 0.56
CA ASN A 75 -12.93 0.94 1.35
C ASN A 75 -12.64 1.12 2.85
N TRP A 76 -13.54 1.80 3.56
CA TRP A 76 -13.45 1.99 5.00
C TRP A 76 -13.26 0.69 5.79
N GLY A 77 -13.95 -0.38 5.39
CA GLY A 77 -13.81 -1.72 5.97
C GLY A 77 -12.42 -2.35 5.81
N ARG A 78 -11.57 -1.79 4.94
CA ARG A 78 -10.15 -2.17 4.80
C ARG A 78 -9.22 -1.30 5.62
N LEU A 79 -9.62 -0.08 5.93
CA LEU A 79 -8.84 0.88 6.70
C LEU A 79 -9.00 0.66 8.20
N VAL A 80 -10.25 0.51 8.67
CA VAL A 80 -10.57 0.39 10.12
C VAL A 80 -9.79 -0.70 10.84
N PRO A 81 -9.65 -1.94 10.32
CA PRO A 81 -8.88 -2.97 11.00
C PRO A 81 -7.41 -2.62 11.18
N GLN A 82 -6.85 -1.74 10.36
CA GLN A 82 -5.45 -1.34 10.44
C GLN A 82 -5.17 -0.46 11.67
N ILE A 83 -6.19 0.19 12.23
CA ILE A 83 -6.08 0.95 13.49
C ILE A 83 -5.53 0.05 14.61
N VAL A 84 -5.90 -1.22 14.62
CA VAL A 84 -5.46 -2.22 15.63
C VAL A 84 -3.94 -2.38 15.64
N TYR A 85 -3.25 -2.22 14.52
CA TYR A 85 -1.79 -2.39 14.44
C TYR A 85 -1.06 -1.41 15.37
N TYR A 86 -1.51 -0.18 15.43
CA TYR A 86 -0.94 0.89 16.28
C TYR A 86 -1.15 0.62 17.75
N PHE A 87 -2.38 0.24 18.14
CA PHE A 87 -2.69 -0.16 19.52
C PHE A 87 -1.90 -1.41 19.94
N ALA A 88 -1.81 -2.42 19.05
CA ALA A 88 -1.06 -3.64 19.32
C ALA A 88 0.45 -3.37 19.49
N ALA A 89 1.03 -2.54 18.63
CA ALA A 89 2.43 -2.16 18.72
C ALA A 89 2.73 -1.40 20.02
N TYR A 90 1.88 -0.43 20.38
CA TYR A 90 1.98 0.31 21.63
C TYR A 90 1.89 -0.61 22.86
N ALA A 91 0.91 -1.51 22.86
CA ALA A 91 0.74 -2.49 23.95
C ALA A 91 1.95 -3.45 24.08
N GLN A 92 2.57 -3.83 22.96
CA GLN A 92 3.79 -4.66 22.96
C GLN A 92 4.99 -3.90 23.57
N LEU A 93 5.15 -2.62 23.26
CA LEU A 93 6.19 -1.78 23.87
C LEU A 93 5.99 -1.63 25.38
N LEU A 94 4.76 -1.42 25.83
CA LEU A 94 4.41 -1.42 27.27
C LEU A 94 4.75 -2.75 27.93
N LYS A 95 4.31 -3.87 27.33
CA LYS A 95 4.60 -5.22 27.84
C LYS A 95 6.09 -5.51 27.91
N ALA A 96 6.86 -5.00 26.97
CA ALA A 96 8.32 -5.14 26.94
C ALA A 96 9.07 -4.16 27.85
N GLY A 97 8.36 -3.29 28.59
CA GLY A 97 8.96 -2.27 29.47
C GLY A 97 9.79 -1.22 28.72
N LYS A 98 9.50 -1.01 27.42
CA LYS A 98 10.22 -0.03 26.59
C LYS A 98 9.66 1.38 26.73
N ILE A 99 8.42 1.48 27.18
CA ILE A 99 7.69 2.71 27.46
C ILE A 99 6.85 2.51 28.73
N THR A 100 6.40 3.62 29.33
CA THR A 100 5.33 3.67 30.33
C THR A 100 4.03 4.15 29.71
N PHE A 101 2.90 3.88 30.34
CA PHE A 101 1.60 4.32 29.82
C PHE A 101 1.53 5.86 29.74
N GLY A 102 1.20 6.37 28.57
CA GLY A 102 1.16 7.81 28.28
C GLY A 102 2.40 8.33 27.54
N ASP A 103 3.50 7.58 27.48
CA ASP A 103 4.66 7.97 26.71
C ASP A 103 4.33 7.99 25.19
N GLU A 104 4.82 9.02 24.51
CA GLU A 104 4.65 9.11 23.05
C GLU A 104 5.47 8.06 22.30
N VAL A 105 4.89 7.54 21.23
CA VAL A 105 5.55 6.65 20.27
C VAL A 105 5.38 7.23 18.87
N ASP A 106 6.48 7.32 18.12
CA ASP A 106 6.46 7.67 16.71
C ASP A 106 6.29 6.40 15.85
N PHE A 107 5.60 6.54 14.73
CA PHE A 107 5.41 5.45 13.77
C PHE A 107 5.89 5.88 12.38
N CYS A 108 6.78 5.10 11.77
CA CYS A 108 7.19 5.27 10.39
C CYS A 108 6.50 4.22 9.51
N VAL A 109 5.81 4.68 8.50
CA VAL A 109 4.89 3.86 7.70
C VAL A 109 5.27 3.94 6.23
N PRO A 110 5.61 2.80 5.58
CA PRO A 110 5.79 2.78 4.13
C PRO A 110 4.45 3.09 3.46
N THR A 111 4.41 4.19 2.71
CA THR A 111 3.14 4.81 2.33
C THR A 111 3.02 5.02 0.83
N GLY A 112 1.96 4.47 0.24
CA GLY A 112 1.46 4.78 -1.09
C GLY A 112 0.07 5.41 -1.01
N ASN A 113 -0.98 4.59 -0.95
CA ASN A 113 -2.38 5.05 -0.92
C ASN A 113 -2.85 5.70 0.40
N PHE A 114 -1.96 5.99 1.32
CA PHE A 114 -2.21 6.68 2.59
C PHE A 114 -3.18 5.96 3.55
N GLY A 115 -3.52 4.70 3.29
CA GLY A 115 -4.51 3.96 4.08
C GLY A 115 -3.99 3.61 5.48
N ASP A 116 -2.83 2.98 5.55
CA ASP A 116 -2.24 2.51 6.82
C ASP A 116 -1.85 3.69 7.72
N ILE A 117 -1.14 4.67 7.20
CA ILE A 117 -0.75 5.84 8.01
C ILE A 117 -1.96 6.67 8.48
N LEU A 118 -3.05 6.71 7.69
CA LEU A 118 -4.31 7.33 8.11
C LEU A 118 -4.96 6.54 9.25
N ALA A 119 -4.84 5.21 9.27
CA ALA A 119 -5.28 4.40 10.41
C ALA A 119 -4.50 4.76 11.69
N GLY A 120 -3.20 5.08 11.58
CA GLY A 120 -2.41 5.63 12.67
C GLY A 120 -2.91 7.01 13.14
N TYR A 121 -3.33 7.85 12.22
CA TYR A 121 -3.95 9.13 12.57
C TYR A 121 -5.27 8.91 13.34
N TYR A 122 -6.10 7.97 12.92
CA TYR A 122 -7.31 7.63 13.68
C TYR A 122 -6.98 7.05 15.05
N ALA A 123 -5.95 6.20 15.19
CA ALA A 123 -5.50 5.73 16.49
C ALA A 123 -5.12 6.90 17.43
N LYS A 124 -4.41 7.91 16.91
CA LYS A 124 -4.09 9.14 17.62
C LYS A 124 -5.35 9.90 18.05
N GLN A 125 -6.32 10.06 17.13
CA GLN A 125 -7.59 10.73 17.45
C GLN A 125 -8.44 9.95 18.48
N MET A 126 -8.26 8.64 18.57
CA MET A 126 -8.88 7.78 19.60
C MET A 126 -8.17 7.85 20.95
N GLY A 127 -7.09 8.64 21.08
CA GLY A 127 -6.37 8.87 22.32
C GLY A 127 -5.12 7.99 22.52
N LEU A 128 -4.69 7.22 21.52
CA LEU A 128 -3.40 6.54 21.58
C LEU A 128 -2.27 7.59 21.59
N PRO A 129 -1.27 7.49 22.51
CA PRO A 129 -0.16 8.46 22.58
C PRO A 129 0.79 8.32 21.38
N VAL A 130 0.32 8.72 20.21
CA VAL A 130 1.10 8.79 18.98
C VAL A 130 1.74 10.16 18.88
N GLY A 131 3.06 10.21 18.84
CA GLY A 131 3.79 11.44 18.63
C GLY A 131 3.71 11.88 17.16
N LYS A 132 4.61 11.39 16.33
CA LYS A 132 4.62 11.65 14.87
C LYS A 132 4.30 10.39 14.07
N LEU A 133 3.55 10.60 13.00
CA LEU A 133 3.34 9.63 11.92
C LEU A 133 4.24 10.03 10.76
N VAL A 134 5.27 9.25 10.49
CA VAL A 134 6.25 9.55 9.46
C VAL A 134 5.87 8.82 8.17
N CYS A 135 5.46 9.57 7.17
CA CYS A 135 5.15 9.07 5.84
C CYS A 135 6.45 8.79 5.09
N ALA A 136 6.74 7.53 4.84
CA ALA A 136 7.90 7.10 4.09
C ALA A 136 7.49 6.76 2.65
N SER A 137 8.10 7.45 1.68
CA SER A 137 7.86 7.28 0.24
C SER A 137 9.08 6.65 -0.44
N ASN A 138 8.86 5.94 -1.56
CA ASN A 138 9.92 5.59 -2.49
C ASN A 138 10.18 6.77 -3.47
N GLU A 139 10.84 6.53 -4.61
CA GLU A 139 11.12 7.56 -5.61
C GLU A 139 9.85 8.26 -6.15
N ASN A 140 8.68 7.61 -6.07
CA ASN A 140 7.40 8.23 -6.33
C ASN A 140 6.93 9.08 -5.13
N ASN A 141 7.71 10.09 -4.78
CA ASN A 141 7.68 10.82 -3.52
C ASN A 141 6.65 11.97 -3.46
N VAL A 142 5.55 11.88 -4.21
CA VAL A 142 4.50 12.91 -4.26
C VAL A 142 3.95 13.29 -2.88
N LEU A 143 3.84 12.31 -1.97
CA LEU A 143 3.39 12.55 -0.60
C LEU A 143 4.42 13.33 0.22
N THR A 144 5.70 13.05 0.05
CA THR A 144 6.79 13.78 0.71
C THR A 144 6.79 15.25 0.28
N ASP A 145 6.66 15.51 -1.03
CA ASP A 145 6.57 16.87 -1.53
C ASP A 145 5.33 17.59 -0.98
N PHE A 146 4.16 16.94 -1.01
CA PHE A 146 2.92 17.51 -0.48
C PHE A 146 3.04 17.83 1.02
N LEU A 147 3.49 16.90 1.84
CA LEU A 147 3.63 17.09 3.29
C LEU A 147 4.68 18.14 3.66
N THR A 148 5.61 18.43 2.74
CA THR A 148 6.63 19.46 2.91
C THR A 148 6.15 20.84 2.46
N THR A 149 5.49 20.91 1.29
CA THR A 149 5.21 22.18 0.60
C THR A 149 3.74 22.60 0.63
N GLY A 150 2.82 21.68 0.93
CA GLY A 150 1.38 21.87 0.79
C GLY A 150 0.87 21.75 -0.66
N THR A 151 1.77 21.53 -1.62
CA THR A 151 1.40 21.37 -3.03
C THR A 151 1.47 19.91 -3.44
N TYR A 152 0.37 19.37 -3.92
CA TYR A 152 0.26 18.04 -4.49
C TYR A 152 0.32 18.12 -6.01
N THR A 153 1.27 17.40 -6.64
CA THR A 153 1.43 17.36 -8.10
C THR A 153 1.52 15.93 -8.58
N ALA A 154 0.44 15.44 -9.22
CA ALA A 154 0.35 14.11 -9.80
C ALA A 154 0.96 14.01 -11.22
N LYS A 155 1.05 15.13 -11.95
CA LYS A 155 1.69 15.19 -13.27
C LYS A 155 3.21 15.28 -13.12
N ARG A 156 3.83 14.12 -12.93
CA ARG A 156 5.28 13.96 -12.77
C ARG A 156 5.74 12.65 -13.40
N GLU A 157 7.04 12.46 -13.48
CA GLU A 157 7.63 11.19 -13.88
C GLU A 157 7.20 10.06 -12.92
N PHE A 158 6.91 8.90 -13.49
CA PHE A 158 6.58 7.68 -12.75
C PHE A 158 7.78 6.74 -12.77
N PHE A 159 8.22 6.34 -11.60
CA PHE A 159 9.32 5.40 -11.41
C PHE A 159 8.78 4.01 -11.07
N LYS A 160 9.25 3.01 -11.80
CA LYS A 160 8.99 1.61 -11.43
C LYS A 160 10.09 1.17 -10.46
N THR A 161 9.71 0.94 -9.21
CA THR A 161 10.65 0.64 -8.14
C THR A 161 10.58 -0.82 -7.68
N THR A 162 11.48 -1.20 -6.77
CA THR A 162 11.45 -2.51 -6.08
C THR A 162 10.36 -2.59 -5.00
N SER A 163 9.72 -1.48 -4.66
CA SER A 163 8.59 -1.39 -3.72
C SER A 163 7.26 -1.04 -4.41
N PRO A 164 6.74 -1.91 -5.32
CA PRO A 164 5.70 -1.56 -6.29
C PRO A 164 4.34 -1.19 -5.67
N SER A 165 4.06 -1.57 -4.43
CA SER A 165 2.81 -1.16 -3.76
C SER A 165 2.79 0.33 -3.39
N MET A 166 3.95 0.99 -3.46
CA MET A 166 4.13 2.42 -3.21
C MET A 166 4.29 3.22 -4.53
N ASP A 167 4.34 2.54 -5.69
CA ASP A 167 4.43 3.16 -7.02
C ASP A 167 3.08 3.76 -7.40
N ILE A 168 2.80 4.95 -6.87
CA ILE A 168 1.56 5.69 -7.11
C ILE A 168 1.85 7.19 -7.29
N LEU A 169 1.04 7.83 -8.12
CA LEU A 169 1.05 9.29 -8.28
C LEU A 169 -0.22 9.95 -7.71
N VAL A 170 -1.29 9.17 -7.48
CA VAL A 170 -2.52 9.65 -6.84
C VAL A 170 -2.83 8.80 -5.61
N SER A 171 -2.70 9.40 -4.43
CA SER A 171 -2.92 8.74 -3.15
C SER A 171 -4.40 8.82 -2.76
N SER A 172 -5.08 7.67 -2.72
CA SER A 172 -6.54 7.57 -2.65
C SER A 172 -7.16 7.90 -1.29
N ASN A 173 -6.39 7.94 -0.20
CA ASN A 173 -6.94 8.24 1.13
C ASN A 173 -6.50 9.59 1.70
N LEU A 174 -5.64 10.33 0.99
CA LEU A 174 -5.17 11.63 1.46
C LEU A 174 -6.32 12.64 1.58
N GLU A 175 -7.32 12.55 0.69
CA GLU A 175 -8.53 13.40 0.76
C GLU A 175 -9.28 13.27 2.10
N ARG A 176 -9.22 12.10 2.75
CA ARG A 176 -9.82 11.90 4.08
C ARG A 176 -9.08 12.68 5.16
N LEU A 177 -7.74 12.71 5.11
CA LEU A 177 -6.96 13.56 6.01
C LEU A 177 -7.30 15.02 5.78
N LEU A 178 -7.37 15.47 4.51
CA LEU A 178 -7.74 16.85 4.17
C LEU A 178 -9.09 17.22 4.78
N TYR A 179 -10.09 16.34 4.66
CA TYR A 179 -11.41 16.56 5.27
C TYR A 179 -11.33 16.69 6.79
N HIS A 180 -10.59 15.82 7.47
CA HIS A 180 -10.45 15.88 8.93
C HIS A 180 -9.77 17.16 9.40
N VAL A 181 -8.80 17.65 8.65
CA VAL A 181 -8.04 18.85 9.03
C VAL A 181 -8.79 20.15 8.68
N THR A 182 -9.47 20.19 7.53
CA THR A 182 -10.20 21.37 7.08
C THR A 182 -11.61 21.47 7.66
N GLY A 183 -12.24 20.33 7.98
CA GLY A 183 -13.65 20.25 8.36
C GLY A 183 -14.63 20.67 7.25
N SER A 184 -14.17 20.75 6.00
CA SER A 184 -14.94 21.29 4.87
C SER A 184 -14.95 20.35 3.68
N ASP A 185 -16.11 19.77 3.38
CA ASP A 185 -16.36 18.96 2.20
C ASP A 185 -16.24 19.79 0.91
N ALA A 186 -16.69 21.02 0.92
CA ALA A 186 -16.62 21.95 -0.22
C ALA A 186 -15.16 22.28 -0.57
N GLU A 187 -14.30 22.52 0.42
CA GLU A 187 -12.87 22.76 0.20
C GLU A 187 -12.21 21.53 -0.40
N VAL A 188 -12.43 20.35 0.19
CA VAL A 188 -11.86 19.09 -0.31
C VAL A 188 -12.35 18.80 -1.73
N ALA A 189 -13.64 18.98 -2.01
CA ALA A 189 -14.19 18.83 -3.35
C ALA A 189 -13.51 19.76 -4.38
N GLY A 190 -13.22 21.02 -3.98
CA GLY A 190 -12.47 21.97 -4.79
C GLY A 190 -11.04 21.49 -5.09
N LEU A 191 -10.32 20.99 -4.08
CA LEU A 191 -8.97 20.44 -4.24
C LEU A 191 -8.97 19.20 -5.15
N MET A 192 -9.92 18.28 -4.98
CA MET A 192 -10.03 17.09 -5.82
C MET A 192 -10.42 17.42 -7.26
N LYS A 193 -11.27 18.44 -7.46
CA LYS A 193 -11.57 18.96 -8.79
C LYS A 193 -10.32 19.53 -9.46
N SER A 194 -9.54 20.35 -8.76
CA SER A 194 -8.27 20.88 -9.27
C SER A 194 -7.30 19.75 -9.64
N LEU A 195 -7.16 18.72 -8.78
CA LEU A 195 -6.34 17.55 -9.08
C LEU A 195 -6.78 16.85 -10.37
N SER A 196 -8.09 16.68 -10.57
CA SER A 196 -8.64 16.03 -11.77
C SER A 196 -8.42 16.86 -13.04
N GLU A 197 -8.58 18.17 -12.98
CA GLU A 197 -8.52 19.06 -14.15
C GLU A 197 -7.08 19.46 -14.51
N THR A 198 -6.26 19.76 -13.50
CA THR A 198 -4.91 20.30 -13.70
C THR A 198 -3.80 19.31 -13.37
N GLY A 199 -4.09 18.28 -12.57
CA GLY A 199 -3.14 17.34 -12.01
C GLY A 199 -2.42 17.86 -10.76
N SER A 200 -2.88 18.98 -10.18
CA SER A 200 -2.25 19.57 -9.00
C SER A 200 -3.26 20.33 -8.14
N TYR A 201 -2.94 20.48 -6.86
CA TYR A 201 -3.60 21.45 -5.95
C TYR A 201 -2.62 21.91 -4.87
N THR A 202 -2.93 23.03 -4.23
CA THR A 202 -2.18 23.57 -3.07
C THR A 202 -3.18 23.82 -1.95
N VAL A 203 -2.86 23.34 -0.74
CA VAL A 203 -3.65 23.63 0.46
C VAL A 203 -3.24 24.97 1.07
N ARG A 204 -4.09 25.53 1.90
CA ARG A 204 -3.77 26.76 2.63
C ARG A 204 -2.62 26.53 3.62
N PRO A 205 -1.81 27.56 3.93
CA PRO A 205 -0.69 27.43 4.88
C PRO A 205 -1.10 26.90 6.25
N GLU A 206 -2.26 27.32 6.77
CA GLU A 206 -2.79 26.84 8.04
C GLU A 206 -3.21 25.35 7.99
N THR A 207 -3.71 24.88 6.87
CA THR A 207 -4.02 23.47 6.64
C THR A 207 -2.73 22.63 6.64
N LEU A 208 -1.69 23.12 5.94
CA LEU A 208 -0.38 22.45 5.95
C LEU A 208 0.20 22.39 7.37
N ALA A 209 0.18 23.50 8.10
CA ALA A 209 0.70 23.53 9.46
C ALA A 209 -0.02 22.52 10.38
N ALA A 210 -1.35 22.44 10.31
CA ALA A 210 -2.13 21.47 11.08
C ALA A 210 -1.82 20.01 10.69
N ILE A 211 -1.58 19.72 9.42
CA ILE A 211 -1.11 18.39 8.98
C ILE A 211 0.26 18.09 9.61
N GLN A 212 1.19 19.05 9.53
CA GLN A 212 2.57 18.90 10.01
C GLN A 212 2.67 18.76 11.55
N GLU A 213 1.65 19.12 12.31
CA GLU A 213 1.60 18.82 13.74
C GLU A 213 1.63 17.32 14.03
N SER A 214 0.99 16.51 13.20
CA SER A 214 0.92 15.05 13.36
C SER A 214 1.83 14.28 12.42
N PHE A 215 2.15 14.81 11.26
CA PHE A 215 2.88 14.10 10.21
C PHE A 215 4.29 14.63 10.01
N GLY A 216 5.23 13.70 9.84
CA GLY A 216 6.53 13.91 9.22
C GLY A 216 6.59 13.16 7.89
N CYS A 217 7.63 13.38 7.09
CA CYS A 217 7.81 12.68 5.82
C CYS A 217 9.27 12.56 5.41
N GLY A 218 9.52 11.64 4.51
CA GLY A 218 10.80 11.43 3.84
C GLY A 218 10.66 10.43 2.71
N TRP A 219 11.71 10.23 1.96
CA TRP A 219 11.73 9.27 0.86
C TRP A 219 13.10 8.60 0.75
N SER A 220 13.16 7.50 0.00
CA SER A 220 14.38 6.73 -0.26
C SER A 220 14.51 6.45 -1.75
N SER A 221 15.74 6.55 -2.25
CA SER A 221 16.14 6.05 -3.56
C SER A 221 16.27 4.51 -3.54
N GLU A 222 16.32 3.89 -4.72
CA GLU A 222 16.53 2.44 -4.84
C GLU A 222 17.86 1.97 -4.23
N ASP A 223 18.92 2.77 -4.37
CA ASP A 223 20.25 2.47 -3.77
C ASP A 223 20.18 2.50 -2.24
N GLU A 224 19.47 3.47 -1.67
CA GLU A 224 19.26 3.57 -0.23
C GLU A 224 18.41 2.42 0.30
N VAL A 225 17.39 1.99 -0.44
CA VAL A 225 16.58 0.81 -0.12
C VAL A 225 17.44 -0.46 -0.07
N ALA A 226 18.26 -0.68 -1.10
CA ALA A 226 19.17 -1.83 -1.15
C ALA A 226 20.20 -1.79 -0.01
N GLY A 227 20.77 -0.62 0.26
CA GLY A 227 21.72 -0.40 1.37
C GLY A 227 21.08 -0.68 2.73
N GLU A 228 19.81 -0.29 2.92
CA GLU A 228 19.11 -0.50 4.18
C GLU A 228 18.77 -1.99 4.40
N ILE A 229 18.32 -2.73 3.38
CA ILE A 229 18.09 -4.19 3.46
C ILE A 229 19.38 -4.88 3.94
N ARG A 230 20.50 -4.59 3.29
CA ARG A 230 21.81 -5.17 3.65
C ARG A 230 22.21 -4.79 5.07
N SER A 231 22.15 -3.52 5.42
CA SER A 231 22.53 -3.00 6.73
C SER A 231 21.72 -3.64 7.86
N ARG A 232 20.38 -3.79 7.69
CA ARG A 232 19.51 -4.42 8.71
C ARG A 232 19.82 -5.91 8.85
N TYR A 233 20.06 -6.59 7.76
CA TYR A 233 20.41 -8.00 7.81
C TYR A 233 21.77 -8.22 8.49
N GLU A 234 22.81 -7.47 8.11
CA GLU A 234 24.15 -7.63 8.65
C GLU A 234 24.29 -7.22 10.13
N LYS A 235 23.65 -6.09 10.52
CA LYS A 235 23.80 -5.54 11.87
C LYS A 235 22.79 -6.10 12.86
N ASP A 236 21.56 -6.26 12.44
CA ASP A 236 20.43 -6.58 13.32
C ASP A 236 19.91 -8.02 13.14
N GLY A 237 20.42 -8.74 12.13
CA GLY A 237 19.91 -10.06 11.72
C GLY A 237 18.47 -9.99 11.20
N TYR A 238 17.97 -8.80 10.86
CA TYR A 238 16.61 -8.59 10.42
C TYR A 238 16.51 -8.49 8.91
N LEU A 239 15.91 -9.51 8.28
CA LEU A 239 15.64 -9.52 6.85
C LEU A 239 14.31 -8.82 6.57
N CYS A 240 14.36 -7.61 6.02
CA CYS A 240 13.17 -6.84 5.65
C CYS A 240 12.87 -6.93 4.15
N ASP A 241 11.63 -6.65 3.80
CA ASP A 241 11.22 -6.44 2.41
C ASP A 241 11.55 -5.02 1.94
N THR A 242 11.42 -4.79 0.65
CA THR A 242 11.76 -3.51 0.00
C THR A 242 10.94 -2.33 0.52
N HIS A 243 9.64 -2.51 0.83
CA HIS A 243 8.78 -1.45 1.37
C HIS A 243 9.17 -1.09 2.80
N THR A 244 9.42 -2.10 3.62
CA THR A 244 9.88 -1.91 5.01
C THR A 244 11.25 -1.23 5.04
N ALA A 245 12.13 -1.52 4.09
CA ALA A 245 13.44 -0.87 3.97
C ALA A 245 13.33 0.64 3.70
N VAL A 246 12.40 1.06 2.82
CA VAL A 246 12.07 2.49 2.64
C VAL A 246 11.76 3.15 3.98
N ALA A 247 10.89 2.51 4.78
CA ALA A 247 10.50 3.07 6.08
C ALA A 247 11.65 3.05 7.11
N PHE A 248 12.53 2.05 7.11
CA PHE A 248 13.72 2.06 7.97
C PHE A 248 14.66 3.21 7.64
N HIS A 249 14.93 3.43 6.36
CA HIS A 249 15.79 4.54 5.92
C HIS A 249 15.22 5.89 6.35
N VAL A 250 13.94 6.13 6.11
CA VAL A 250 13.28 7.38 6.51
C VAL A 250 13.20 7.52 8.04
N ALA A 251 12.93 6.42 8.76
CA ALA A 251 12.88 6.42 10.22
C ALA A 251 14.23 6.84 10.83
N ALA A 252 15.35 6.38 10.27
CA ALA A 252 16.68 6.77 10.73
C ALA A 252 16.92 8.29 10.64
N GLN A 253 16.39 8.93 9.60
CA GLN A 253 16.48 10.38 9.39
C GLN A 253 15.54 11.21 10.30
N LYS A 254 14.40 10.62 10.68
CA LYS A 254 13.31 11.35 11.37
C LYS A 254 13.16 10.98 12.85
N LYS A 255 14.01 10.11 13.36
CA LYS A 255 13.97 9.68 14.76
C LYS A 255 14.16 10.86 15.72
N ARG A 256 13.22 11.05 16.63
CA ARG A 256 13.32 12.04 17.73
C ARG A 256 14.09 11.45 18.91
N GLN A 257 14.92 12.27 19.55
CA GLN A 257 15.67 11.84 20.73
C GLN A 257 14.71 11.51 21.90
N GLY A 258 14.89 10.36 22.50
CA GLY A 258 14.08 9.93 23.66
C GLY A 258 12.68 9.42 23.32
N VAL A 259 12.26 9.44 22.07
CA VAL A 259 10.96 8.93 21.63
C VAL A 259 11.16 7.63 20.83
N PRO A 260 10.55 6.51 21.25
CA PRO A 260 10.60 5.28 20.47
C PRO A 260 9.97 5.45 19.09
N MET A 261 10.62 4.87 18.07
CA MET A 261 10.11 4.84 16.70
C MET A 261 9.77 3.40 16.33
N VAL A 262 8.51 3.16 15.98
CA VAL A 262 8.04 1.88 15.42
C VAL A 262 8.02 2.00 13.90
N VAL A 263 8.68 1.07 13.22
CA VAL A 263 8.61 0.92 11.76
C VAL A 263 7.60 -0.17 11.43
N LEU A 264 6.58 0.15 10.61
CA LEU A 264 5.60 -0.84 10.19
C LEU A 264 6.20 -1.74 9.09
N SER A 265 6.19 -3.05 9.32
CA SER A 265 6.59 -4.06 8.34
C SER A 265 5.36 -4.56 7.60
N THR A 266 5.27 -4.26 6.30
CA THR A 266 4.03 -4.41 5.52
C THR A 266 4.04 -5.60 4.57
N ALA A 267 5.19 -6.23 4.35
CA ALA A 267 5.32 -7.38 3.45
C ALA A 267 6.39 -8.37 3.93
N SER A 268 6.42 -9.55 3.30
CA SER A 268 7.50 -10.52 3.50
C SER A 268 8.61 -10.30 2.48
N PRO A 269 9.90 -10.39 2.86
CA PRO A 269 11.03 -10.35 1.93
C PRO A 269 10.94 -11.42 0.83
N PHE A 270 10.35 -12.56 1.14
CA PHE A 270 10.12 -13.65 0.18
C PHE A 270 9.05 -13.37 -0.87
N LYS A 271 8.36 -12.25 -0.78
CA LYS A 271 7.46 -11.76 -1.84
C LYS A 271 8.22 -11.02 -2.95
N PHE A 272 9.42 -10.53 -2.64
CA PHE A 272 10.31 -9.80 -3.53
C PHE A 272 11.74 -10.40 -3.49
N PRO A 273 11.87 -11.74 -3.67
CA PRO A 273 13.11 -12.44 -3.33
C PRO A 273 14.30 -11.98 -4.18
N ARG A 274 14.06 -11.63 -5.46
CA ARG A 274 15.12 -11.16 -6.36
C ARG A 274 15.73 -9.86 -5.89
N SER A 275 14.89 -8.85 -5.64
CA SER A 275 15.35 -7.53 -5.17
C SER A 275 16.07 -7.62 -3.82
N VAL A 276 15.58 -8.51 -2.93
CA VAL A 276 16.23 -8.72 -1.62
C VAL A 276 17.59 -9.41 -1.78
N LEU A 277 17.70 -10.45 -2.64
CA LEU A 277 18.99 -11.10 -2.93
C LEU A 277 20.01 -10.12 -3.52
N GLU A 278 19.60 -9.32 -4.52
CA GLU A 278 20.44 -8.31 -5.15
C GLU A 278 20.92 -7.28 -4.11
N ALA A 279 20.04 -6.84 -3.22
CA ALA A 279 20.38 -5.95 -2.12
C ALA A 279 21.42 -6.57 -1.17
N LEU A 280 21.37 -7.88 -0.92
CA LEU A 280 22.36 -8.61 -0.12
C LEU A 280 23.69 -8.88 -0.87
N GLY A 281 23.78 -8.50 -2.15
CA GLY A 281 25.00 -8.66 -2.97
C GLY A 281 25.08 -10.00 -3.71
N HIS A 282 23.98 -10.75 -3.80
CA HIS A 282 23.92 -11.99 -4.57
C HIS A 282 23.37 -11.73 -5.98
N THR A 283 23.75 -12.57 -6.92
CA THR A 283 23.12 -12.59 -8.25
C THR A 283 21.77 -13.31 -8.14
N ALA A 284 20.68 -12.59 -8.43
CA ALA A 284 19.35 -13.19 -8.32
C ALA A 284 19.03 -14.07 -9.56
N PRO A 285 18.48 -15.29 -9.35
CA PRO A 285 17.91 -16.09 -10.43
C PRO A 285 16.82 -15.35 -11.21
N GLN A 286 16.59 -15.78 -12.44
CA GLN A 286 15.56 -15.18 -13.30
C GLN A 286 14.15 -15.41 -12.77
N TYR A 287 13.89 -16.58 -12.16
CA TYR A 287 12.58 -17.00 -11.68
C TYR A 287 12.43 -16.75 -10.18
N ASP A 288 11.29 -16.20 -9.76
CA ASP A 288 11.05 -15.79 -8.38
C ASP A 288 11.12 -16.94 -7.37
N PHE A 289 10.69 -18.17 -7.74
CA PHE A 289 10.75 -19.33 -6.84
C PHE A 289 12.18 -19.86 -6.66
N GLU A 290 13.01 -19.75 -7.67
CA GLU A 290 14.44 -20.06 -7.56
C GLU A 290 15.14 -19.02 -6.69
N ALA A 291 14.82 -17.75 -6.89
CA ALA A 291 15.29 -16.66 -6.05
C ALA A 291 14.82 -16.82 -4.59
N MET A 292 13.62 -17.30 -4.37
CA MET A 292 13.10 -17.60 -3.01
C MET A 292 13.94 -18.68 -2.33
N GLN A 293 14.26 -19.79 -3.03
CA GLN A 293 15.10 -20.87 -2.51
C GLN A 293 16.56 -20.38 -2.23
N GLU A 294 17.08 -19.58 -3.14
CA GLU A 294 18.42 -18.98 -2.96
C GLU A 294 18.44 -18.03 -1.74
N LEU A 295 17.38 -17.24 -1.55
CA LEU A 295 17.24 -16.35 -0.39
C LEU A 295 17.14 -17.16 0.92
N GLU A 296 16.43 -18.29 0.92
CA GLU A 296 16.41 -19.22 2.07
C GLU A 296 17.81 -19.74 2.39
N ALA A 297 18.54 -20.19 1.36
CA ALA A 297 19.89 -20.73 1.50
C ALA A 297 20.88 -19.65 1.99
N ALA A 298 20.84 -18.45 1.42
CA ALA A 298 21.73 -17.35 1.75
C ALA A 298 21.50 -16.78 3.15
N THR A 299 20.26 -16.82 3.64
CA THR A 299 19.90 -16.17 4.90
C THR A 299 19.60 -17.10 6.06
N GLY A 300 19.41 -18.41 5.80
CA GLY A 300 18.93 -19.36 6.79
C GLY A 300 17.50 -19.10 7.28
N ARG A 301 16.75 -18.23 6.58
CA ARG A 301 15.35 -17.92 6.89
C ARG A 301 14.45 -18.75 5.99
N THR A 302 13.27 -19.11 6.47
CA THR A 302 12.30 -19.92 5.72
C THR A 302 11.18 -19.03 5.17
N ALA A 303 10.85 -19.24 3.90
CA ALA A 303 9.71 -18.57 3.26
C ALA A 303 8.39 -18.96 3.93
N PRO A 304 7.42 -18.04 4.04
CA PRO A 304 6.09 -18.40 4.52
C PRO A 304 5.50 -19.56 3.71
N ALA A 305 4.99 -20.57 4.38
CA ALA A 305 4.43 -21.77 3.75
C ALA A 305 3.36 -21.43 2.68
N SER A 306 2.58 -20.37 2.91
CA SER A 306 1.58 -19.87 1.97
C SER A 306 2.18 -19.35 0.66
N LEU A 307 3.41 -18.79 0.67
CA LEU A 307 4.12 -18.36 -0.54
C LEU A 307 4.80 -19.55 -1.24
N ALA A 308 5.51 -20.39 -0.49
CA ALA A 308 6.19 -21.55 -1.04
C ALA A 308 5.21 -22.53 -1.73
N ALA A 309 4.02 -22.72 -1.17
CA ALA A 309 2.99 -23.60 -1.73
C ALA A 309 2.42 -23.11 -3.07
N LEU A 310 2.57 -21.83 -3.45
CA LEU A 310 2.02 -21.30 -4.70
C LEU A 310 2.57 -22.01 -5.94
N ARG A 311 3.83 -22.44 -5.90
CA ARG A 311 4.46 -23.18 -7.02
C ARG A 311 3.74 -24.47 -7.38
N GLN A 312 3.09 -25.10 -6.40
CA GLN A 312 2.41 -26.40 -6.57
C GLN A 312 0.90 -26.25 -6.81
N LYS A 313 0.37 -25.03 -6.65
CA LYS A 313 -1.07 -24.78 -6.87
C LYS A 313 -1.38 -24.71 -8.36
N ALA A 314 -2.50 -25.32 -8.75
CA ALA A 314 -3.02 -25.19 -10.11
C ALA A 314 -3.47 -23.76 -10.38
N GLU A 315 -3.05 -23.19 -11.48
CA GLU A 315 -3.58 -21.90 -11.95
C GLU A 315 -5.04 -22.07 -12.39
N ARG A 316 -5.94 -21.42 -11.70
CA ARG A 316 -7.38 -21.47 -11.99
C ARG A 316 -7.83 -20.38 -12.96
N PHE A 317 -7.09 -19.29 -13.02
CA PHE A 317 -7.47 -18.10 -13.77
C PHE A 317 -6.34 -17.69 -14.72
N SER A 318 -6.59 -17.88 -16.02
CA SER A 318 -5.65 -17.55 -17.10
C SER A 318 -6.22 -16.60 -18.13
N THR A 319 -7.45 -16.09 -17.90
CA THR A 319 -8.12 -15.19 -18.84
C THR A 319 -7.44 -13.84 -18.92
N VAL A 320 -7.05 -13.45 -20.12
CA VAL A 320 -6.47 -12.12 -20.43
C VAL A 320 -7.52 -11.30 -21.18
N ILE A 321 -7.71 -10.06 -20.75
CA ILE A 321 -8.70 -9.14 -21.32
C ILE A 321 -8.06 -7.83 -21.76
N ASP A 322 -8.72 -7.14 -22.68
CA ASP A 322 -8.36 -5.78 -23.06
C ASP A 322 -8.98 -4.75 -22.11
N PRO A 323 -8.36 -3.55 -21.95
CA PRO A 323 -8.84 -2.52 -21.00
C PRO A 323 -10.27 -2.01 -21.26
N VAL A 324 -10.81 -2.24 -22.45
CA VAL A 324 -12.19 -1.85 -22.82
C VAL A 324 -13.24 -2.91 -22.45
N SER A 325 -12.82 -4.11 -22.05
CA SER A 325 -13.73 -5.26 -21.85
C SER A 325 -14.32 -5.38 -20.44
N TYR A 326 -14.00 -4.45 -19.52
CA TYR A 326 -14.46 -4.51 -18.12
C TYR A 326 -15.97 -4.57 -17.96
N THR A 327 -16.71 -3.78 -18.76
CA THR A 327 -18.17 -3.70 -18.68
C THR A 327 -18.85 -5.01 -19.11
N HIS A 328 -18.25 -5.73 -20.07
CA HIS A 328 -18.77 -7.00 -20.57
C HIS A 328 -18.54 -8.17 -19.60
N LEU A 329 -17.52 -8.09 -18.74
CA LEU A 329 -17.18 -9.13 -17.79
C LEU A 329 -17.84 -8.94 -16.42
N THR A 330 -18.13 -7.70 -16.05
CA THR A 330 -18.70 -7.40 -14.75
C THR A 330 -20.10 -7.96 -14.62
N LEU A 331 -20.97 -7.77 -15.61
CA LEU A 331 -22.35 -8.24 -15.58
C LEU A 331 -22.46 -9.79 -15.64
N PRO A 332 -21.88 -10.51 -16.62
CA PRO A 332 -21.99 -11.96 -16.70
C PRO A 332 -21.35 -12.71 -15.52
N THR A 333 -20.30 -12.16 -14.93
CA THR A 333 -19.59 -12.82 -13.82
C THR A 333 -20.24 -12.57 -12.46
N ILE A 334 -21.05 -11.51 -12.35
CA ILE A 334 -21.83 -11.19 -11.15
C ILE A 334 -23.18 -11.92 -11.18
N LEU A 335 -23.66 -12.28 -12.36
CA LEU A 335 -24.92 -13.01 -12.59
C LEU A 335 -24.71 -14.52 -12.49
#